data_1d4a1eeb0f355e33b0769129c9e564ad
#
_entry.id   1d4a1eeb0f355e33b0769129c9e564ad
#
_cell.length_a   1.000
_cell.length_b   1.000
_cell.length_c   1.000
_cell.angle_alpha   90.00
_cell.angle_beta   90.00
_cell.angle_gamma   90.00
#
_symmetry.space_group_name_H-M   'P 1'
#
loop_
_entity.id
_entity.type
_entity.pdbx_description
1 polymer ?
#
loop_
_entity_poly.entity_id
_entity_poly.type
_entity_poly.pdbx_seq_one_letter_code
_entity_poly.pdbx_strand_id
1 'polypeptide(L)'
;GATVSWETFVEPLEDVTEQLSRAWGIVGHLSGVADTPELRAVYNENLPLVTQFWTEVGQNRALYEQYQALHDAPDFDALPPARRRTIELALQRFKLGGVELQSPARERFMAISERQAALGQKFSENVLDATDAFELIVADPAELDGLPADALAAARQSAQADGKEGYKLTLHFPSYFPVMQYANRRELRESLYRAYVTRASENALAPADPVAREALDNTAIIDELMALRQEEASLLGY
;
A
#
# COMPACT_ATOMS: atom_id res chain seq x y z
N GLY A 1 28.21 -26.85 18.04
CA GLY A 1 26.98 -26.24 17.56
C GLY A 1 26.50 -27.00 16.34
N ALA A 2 25.23 -27.10 16.13
CA ALA A 2 24.68 -27.71 14.92
C ALA A 2 25.15 -26.92 13.68
N THR A 3 25.54 -27.63 12.62
CA THR A 3 25.94 -27.01 11.35
C THR A 3 24.72 -26.30 10.75
N VAL A 4 24.87 -25.02 10.41
CA VAL A 4 23.82 -24.24 9.76
C VAL A 4 23.63 -24.78 8.34
N SER A 5 22.41 -25.13 7.98
CA SER A 5 22.04 -25.59 6.63
C SER A 5 20.71 -24.97 6.18
N TRP A 6 20.38 -25.16 4.92
CA TRP A 6 19.08 -24.76 4.40
C TRP A 6 17.94 -25.37 5.22
N GLU A 7 17.98 -26.66 5.48
CA GLU A 7 16.93 -27.42 6.17
C GLU A 7 16.83 -27.11 7.66
N THR A 8 17.95 -26.73 8.30
CA THR A 8 17.96 -26.48 9.76
C THR A 8 17.79 -25.03 10.14
N PHE A 9 17.91 -24.10 9.17
CA PHE A 9 17.85 -22.68 9.44
C PHE A 9 16.89 -21.93 8.50
N VAL A 10 17.15 -21.96 7.16
CA VAL A 10 16.36 -21.12 6.22
C VAL A 10 14.92 -21.58 6.15
N GLU A 11 14.69 -22.87 5.93
CA GLU A 11 13.34 -23.43 5.77
C GLU A 11 12.44 -23.21 7.00
N PRO A 12 12.88 -23.49 8.25
CA PRO A 12 12.07 -23.19 9.43
C PRO A 12 11.82 -21.69 9.64
N LEU A 13 12.78 -20.81 9.30
CA LEU A 13 12.60 -19.37 9.41
C LEU A 13 11.58 -18.85 8.40
N GLU A 14 11.68 -19.28 7.16
CA GLU A 14 10.72 -18.92 6.10
C GLU A 14 9.32 -19.44 6.44
N ASP A 15 9.17 -20.67 6.94
CA ASP A 15 7.88 -21.25 7.33
C ASP A 15 7.19 -20.42 8.43
N VAL A 16 7.93 -19.97 9.45
CA VAL A 16 7.36 -19.17 10.54
C VAL A 16 7.00 -17.76 10.08
N THR A 17 7.89 -17.12 9.32
CA THR A 17 7.66 -15.76 8.85
C THR A 17 6.58 -15.69 7.77
N GLU A 18 6.44 -16.73 6.96
CA GLU A 18 5.40 -16.87 5.95
C GLU A 18 4.00 -16.94 6.57
N GLN A 19 3.83 -17.58 7.72
CA GLN A 19 2.55 -17.62 8.42
C GLN A 19 2.05 -16.21 8.78
N LEU A 20 2.93 -15.36 9.32
CA LEU A 20 2.59 -13.97 9.62
C LEU A 20 2.32 -13.18 8.33
N SER A 21 3.17 -13.33 7.32
CA SER A 21 3.03 -12.63 6.03
C SER A 21 1.70 -12.96 5.36
N ARG A 22 1.30 -14.22 5.39
CA ARG A 22 0.02 -14.69 4.82
C ARG A 22 -1.17 -14.13 5.59
N ALA A 23 -1.16 -14.20 6.90
CA ALA A 23 -2.23 -13.66 7.73
C ALA A 23 -2.36 -12.14 7.57
N TRP A 24 -1.24 -11.42 7.65
CA TRP A 24 -1.22 -9.96 7.50
C TRP A 24 -1.58 -9.50 6.09
N GLY A 25 -1.15 -10.24 5.07
CA GLY A 25 -1.51 -9.98 3.68
C GLY A 25 -3.02 -10.06 3.42
N ILE A 26 -3.72 -11.02 4.04
CA ILE A 26 -5.18 -11.13 3.95
C ILE A 26 -5.85 -9.92 4.60
N VAL A 27 -5.43 -9.54 5.80
CA VAL A 27 -5.99 -8.39 6.53
C VAL A 27 -5.72 -7.09 5.77
N GLY A 28 -4.50 -6.90 5.25
CA GLY A 28 -4.15 -5.73 4.44
C GLY A 28 -4.95 -5.65 3.14
N HIS A 29 -5.20 -6.79 2.47
CA HIS A 29 -6.06 -6.82 1.29
C HIS A 29 -7.51 -6.42 1.62
N LEU A 30 -8.08 -6.99 2.68
CA LEU A 30 -9.45 -6.67 3.10
C LEU A 30 -9.59 -5.21 3.52
N SER A 31 -8.59 -4.63 4.18
CA SER A 31 -8.56 -3.19 4.50
C SER A 31 -8.61 -2.30 3.25
N GLY A 32 -8.07 -2.77 2.12
CA GLY A 32 -8.11 -2.01 0.86
C GLY A 32 -9.37 -2.18 0.01
N VAL A 33 -10.12 -3.30 0.15
CA VAL A 33 -11.24 -3.64 -0.75
C VAL A 33 -12.58 -3.82 -0.05
N ALA A 34 -12.60 -4.00 1.28
CA ALA A 34 -13.80 -4.20 2.10
C ALA A 34 -13.64 -3.46 3.43
N ASP A 35 -13.12 -2.24 3.38
CA ASP A 35 -12.85 -1.41 4.55
C ASP A 35 -14.13 -1.12 5.35
N THR A 36 -14.01 -1.28 6.68
CA THR A 36 -15.01 -0.83 7.64
C THR A 36 -14.32 -0.10 8.79
N PRO A 37 -15.03 0.77 9.54
CA PRO A 37 -14.44 1.46 10.68
C PRO A 37 -13.79 0.51 11.68
N GLU A 38 -14.40 -0.65 11.93
CA GLU A 38 -13.89 -1.67 12.86
C GLU A 38 -12.62 -2.33 12.34
N LEU A 39 -12.59 -2.72 11.05
CA LEU A 39 -11.42 -3.33 10.42
C LEU A 39 -10.25 -2.33 10.38
N ARG A 40 -10.53 -1.09 9.99
CA ARG A 40 -9.55 0.01 9.96
C ARG A 40 -8.92 0.25 11.33
N ALA A 41 -9.74 0.30 12.39
CA ALA A 41 -9.27 0.48 13.76
C ALA A 41 -8.33 -0.64 14.20
N VAL A 42 -8.72 -1.91 13.99
CA VAL A 42 -7.90 -3.08 14.33
C VAL A 42 -6.63 -3.15 13.47
N TYR A 43 -6.72 -2.83 12.19
CA TYR A 43 -5.55 -2.77 11.31
C TYR A 43 -4.52 -1.75 11.82
N ASN A 44 -4.97 -0.52 12.10
CA ASN A 44 -4.12 0.58 12.56
C ASN A 44 -3.50 0.31 13.95
N GLU A 45 -4.20 -0.40 14.82
CA GLU A 45 -3.67 -0.84 16.12
C GLU A 45 -2.53 -1.85 15.95
N ASN A 46 -2.62 -2.76 14.98
CA ASN A 46 -1.64 -3.84 14.79
C ASN A 46 -0.51 -3.48 13.82
N LEU A 47 -0.68 -2.48 12.93
CA LEU A 47 0.33 -2.07 11.97
C LEU A 47 1.70 -1.73 12.61
N PRO A 48 1.78 -0.97 13.72
CA PRO A 48 3.05 -0.70 14.38
C PRO A 48 3.74 -1.96 14.88
N LEU A 49 2.99 -2.93 15.43
CA LEU A 49 3.55 -4.19 15.94
C LEU A 49 4.16 -5.04 14.83
N VAL A 50 3.47 -5.13 13.69
CA VAL A 50 3.97 -5.87 12.53
C VAL A 50 5.18 -5.15 11.91
N THR A 51 5.14 -3.83 11.83
CA THR A 51 6.27 -3.02 11.33
C THR A 51 7.50 -3.17 12.23
N GLN A 52 7.33 -3.09 13.54
CA GLN A 52 8.40 -3.30 14.51
C GLN A 52 9.00 -4.70 14.37
N PHE A 53 8.16 -5.74 14.32
CA PHE A 53 8.63 -7.12 14.14
C PHE A 53 9.53 -7.27 12.91
N TRP A 54 9.09 -6.78 11.75
CA TRP A 54 9.88 -6.90 10.52
C TRP A 54 11.16 -6.07 10.56
N THR A 55 11.14 -4.90 11.22
CA THR A 55 12.34 -4.08 11.41
C THR A 55 13.33 -4.79 12.34
N GLU A 56 12.87 -5.38 13.44
CA GLU A 56 13.70 -6.17 14.35
C GLU A 56 14.30 -7.39 13.66
N VAL A 57 13.53 -8.13 12.84
CA VAL A 57 14.04 -9.23 12.02
C VAL A 57 15.11 -8.73 11.05
N GLY A 58 14.85 -7.64 10.31
CA GLY A 58 15.79 -7.05 9.36
C GLY A 58 17.11 -6.54 10.02
N GLN A 59 17.05 -6.18 11.30
CA GLN A 59 18.20 -5.74 12.09
C GLN A 59 18.82 -6.83 12.98
N ASN A 60 18.35 -8.07 12.84
CA ASN A 60 18.85 -9.18 13.65
C ASN A 60 20.21 -9.68 13.15
N ARG A 61 21.26 -9.25 13.84
CA ARG A 61 22.63 -9.59 13.50
C ARG A 61 22.91 -11.10 13.52
N ALA A 62 22.32 -11.82 14.47
CA ALA A 62 22.50 -13.27 14.54
C ALA A 62 21.90 -14.00 13.33
N LEU A 63 20.73 -13.58 12.84
CA LEU A 63 20.16 -14.13 11.61
C LEU A 63 21.04 -13.80 10.39
N TYR A 64 21.49 -12.56 10.27
CA TYR A 64 22.38 -12.13 9.20
C TYR A 64 23.67 -12.96 9.15
N GLU A 65 24.31 -13.17 10.31
CA GLU A 65 25.55 -13.98 10.41
C GLU A 65 25.32 -15.45 10.02
N GLN A 66 24.14 -16.02 10.29
CA GLN A 66 23.78 -17.36 9.83
C GLN A 66 23.64 -17.43 8.30
N TYR A 67 23.00 -16.43 7.68
CA TYR A 67 22.93 -16.33 6.22
C TYR A 67 24.32 -16.13 5.58
N GLN A 68 25.20 -15.34 6.21
CA GLN A 68 26.59 -15.20 5.76
C GLN A 68 27.34 -16.53 5.83
N ALA A 69 27.20 -17.27 6.93
CA ALA A 69 27.82 -18.57 7.09
C ALA A 69 27.39 -19.58 6.02
N LEU A 70 26.10 -19.54 5.61
CA LEU A 70 25.61 -20.35 4.48
C LEU A 70 26.18 -19.90 3.14
N HIS A 71 26.28 -18.59 2.91
CA HIS A 71 26.83 -18.05 1.67
C HIS A 71 28.33 -18.36 1.51
N ASP A 72 29.08 -18.31 2.61
CA ASP A 72 30.53 -18.53 2.61
C ASP A 72 30.91 -20.01 2.75
N ALA A 73 29.90 -20.91 2.85
CA ALA A 73 30.13 -22.34 2.96
C ALA A 73 30.74 -22.93 1.66
N PRO A 74 31.68 -23.92 1.74
CA PRO A 74 32.32 -24.48 0.56
C PRO A 74 31.37 -25.12 -0.44
N ASP A 75 30.19 -25.52 -0.02
CA ASP A 75 29.16 -26.18 -0.80
C ASP A 75 28.05 -25.21 -1.29
N PHE A 76 28.19 -23.90 -1.07
CA PHE A 76 27.22 -22.90 -1.53
C PHE A 76 26.95 -23.00 -3.02
N ASP A 77 27.99 -23.13 -3.84
CA ASP A 77 27.85 -23.23 -5.31
C ASP A 77 27.18 -24.52 -5.76
N ALA A 78 27.16 -25.55 -4.93
CA ALA A 78 26.47 -26.81 -5.18
C ALA A 78 24.94 -26.73 -4.89
N LEU A 79 24.49 -25.70 -4.18
CA LEU A 79 23.07 -25.49 -3.92
C LEU A 79 22.29 -25.24 -5.24
N PRO A 80 21.01 -25.63 -5.29
CA PRO A 80 20.12 -25.26 -6.40
C PRO A 80 20.12 -23.74 -6.61
N PRO A 81 20.05 -23.22 -7.85
CA PRO A 81 20.09 -21.81 -8.16
C PRO A 81 19.06 -20.97 -7.37
N ALA A 82 17.86 -21.50 -7.15
CA ALA A 82 16.82 -20.84 -6.38
C ALA A 82 17.24 -20.64 -4.90
N ARG A 83 17.83 -21.65 -4.26
CA ARG A 83 18.32 -21.56 -2.87
C ARG A 83 19.45 -20.56 -2.75
N ARG A 84 20.42 -20.58 -3.67
CA ARG A 84 21.51 -19.57 -3.71
C ARG A 84 20.93 -18.16 -3.80
N ARG A 85 20.00 -17.95 -4.74
CA ARG A 85 19.38 -16.64 -4.93
C ARG A 85 18.59 -16.17 -3.71
N THR A 86 17.90 -17.06 -3.02
CA THR A 86 17.20 -16.74 -1.76
C THR A 86 18.18 -16.26 -0.69
N ILE A 87 19.33 -16.93 -0.50
CA ILE A 87 20.36 -16.53 0.46
C ILE A 87 20.94 -15.16 0.09
N GLU A 88 21.31 -14.93 -1.17
CA GLU A 88 21.83 -13.65 -1.66
C GLU A 88 20.82 -12.50 -1.41
N LEU A 89 19.55 -12.72 -1.72
CA LEU A 89 18.49 -11.72 -1.50
C LEU A 89 18.23 -11.48 -0.01
N ALA A 90 18.34 -12.51 0.84
CA ALA A 90 18.24 -12.35 2.28
C ALA A 90 19.36 -11.46 2.81
N LEU A 91 20.62 -11.71 2.42
CA LEU A 91 21.75 -10.89 2.80
C LEU A 91 21.61 -9.43 2.36
N GLN A 92 21.11 -9.22 1.12
CA GLN A 92 20.82 -7.87 0.64
C GLN A 92 19.72 -7.20 1.47
N ARG A 93 18.64 -7.92 1.79
CA ARG A 93 17.53 -7.40 2.62
C ARG A 93 18.00 -7.03 4.02
N PHE A 94 18.87 -7.82 4.67
CA PHE A 94 19.44 -7.48 5.96
C PHE A 94 20.25 -6.17 5.91
N LYS A 95 21.09 -5.98 4.88
CA LYS A 95 21.84 -4.73 4.69
C LYS A 95 20.92 -3.54 4.50
N LEU A 96 19.91 -3.66 3.63
CA LEU A 96 18.90 -2.61 3.41
C LEU A 96 17.99 -2.41 4.64
N GLY A 97 17.82 -3.41 5.49
CA GLY A 97 17.14 -3.32 6.78
C GLY A 97 17.97 -2.69 7.90
N GLY A 98 19.23 -2.31 7.61
CA GLY A 98 20.08 -1.59 8.57
C GLY A 98 20.77 -2.50 9.59
N VAL A 99 21.00 -3.80 9.28
CA VAL A 99 21.68 -4.74 10.20
C VAL A 99 23.10 -4.30 10.59
N GLU A 100 23.75 -3.51 9.75
CA GLU A 100 25.10 -2.99 9.97
C GLU A 100 25.12 -1.66 10.74
N LEU A 101 23.94 -1.03 10.93
CA LEU A 101 23.83 0.22 11.67
C LEU A 101 24.11 0.03 13.17
N GLN A 102 24.79 1.01 13.75
CA GLN A 102 25.02 1.13 15.19
C GLN A 102 24.11 2.23 15.77
N SER A 103 23.84 2.20 17.09
CA SER A 103 23.19 3.32 17.74
C SER A 103 24.06 4.60 17.65
N PRO A 104 23.48 5.80 17.38
CA PRO A 104 22.03 6.06 17.35
C PRO A 104 21.38 5.87 15.97
N ALA A 105 22.13 5.60 14.88
CA ALA A 105 21.58 5.46 13.55
C ALA A 105 20.56 4.30 13.44
N ARG A 106 20.81 3.20 14.14
CA ARG A 106 19.89 2.05 14.21
C ARG A 106 18.53 2.43 14.79
N GLU A 107 18.51 3.16 15.89
CA GLU A 107 17.28 3.62 16.54
C GLU A 107 16.52 4.61 15.64
N ARG A 108 17.27 5.50 14.96
CA ARG A 108 16.66 6.43 13.99
C ARG A 108 16.04 5.70 12.81
N PHE A 109 16.70 4.68 12.28
CA PHE A 109 16.17 3.83 11.20
C PHE A 109 14.83 3.18 11.61
N MET A 110 14.74 2.63 12.83
CA MET A 110 13.50 2.05 13.36
C MET A 110 12.38 3.10 13.41
N ALA A 111 12.66 4.27 13.95
CA ALA A 111 11.69 5.36 14.02
C ALA A 111 11.22 5.84 12.63
N ILE A 112 12.12 5.87 11.64
CA ILE A 112 11.77 6.16 10.24
C ILE A 112 10.83 5.09 9.69
N SER A 113 11.13 3.80 9.88
CA SER A 113 10.32 2.69 9.39
C SER A 113 8.88 2.73 9.97
N GLU A 114 8.74 2.97 11.27
CA GLU A 114 7.43 3.13 11.92
C GLU A 114 6.67 4.34 11.37
N ARG A 115 7.36 5.48 11.22
CA ARG A 115 6.72 6.69 10.69
C ARG A 115 6.29 6.53 9.23
N GLN A 116 7.11 5.91 8.39
CA GLN A 116 6.76 5.62 6.99
C GLN A 116 5.57 4.67 6.88
N ALA A 117 5.48 3.64 7.74
CA ALA A 117 4.33 2.75 7.77
C ALA A 117 3.03 3.49 8.12
N ALA A 118 3.05 4.33 9.17
CA ALA A 118 1.91 5.13 9.56
C ALA A 118 1.48 6.15 8.49
N LEU A 119 2.43 6.84 7.87
CA LEU A 119 2.16 7.78 6.77
C LEU A 119 1.63 7.06 5.52
N GLY A 120 2.20 5.90 5.17
CA GLY A 120 1.75 5.10 4.04
C GLY A 120 0.31 4.60 4.21
N GLN A 121 -0.05 4.18 5.43
CA GLN A 121 -1.41 3.80 5.76
C GLN A 121 -2.37 4.99 5.66
N LYS A 122 -2.03 6.13 6.28
CA LYS A 122 -2.86 7.34 6.20
C LYS A 122 -3.03 7.83 4.77
N PHE A 123 -1.97 7.76 3.95
CA PHE A 123 -2.04 8.06 2.52
C PHE A 123 -3.09 7.18 1.81
N SER A 124 -3.07 5.89 2.06
CA SER A 124 -3.99 4.92 1.44
C SER A 124 -5.44 5.16 1.88
N GLU A 125 -5.66 5.41 3.18
CA GLU A 125 -6.98 5.75 3.71
C GLU A 125 -7.53 7.04 3.09
N ASN A 126 -6.72 8.08 2.98
CA ASN A 126 -7.13 9.34 2.37
C ASN A 126 -7.54 9.16 0.89
N VAL A 127 -6.80 8.32 0.13
CA VAL A 127 -7.15 8.01 -1.26
C VAL A 127 -8.47 7.24 -1.34
N LEU A 128 -8.69 6.27 -0.44
CA LEU A 128 -9.93 5.50 -0.39
C LEU A 128 -11.11 6.42 -0.05
N ASP A 129 -11.00 7.18 1.04
CA ASP A 129 -12.05 8.08 1.50
C ASP A 129 -12.36 9.19 0.47
N ALA A 130 -11.35 9.72 -0.23
CA ALA A 130 -11.56 10.68 -1.31
C ALA A 130 -12.22 10.06 -2.55
N THR A 131 -11.98 8.77 -2.80
CA THR A 131 -12.65 8.03 -3.87
C THR A 131 -14.12 7.81 -3.54
N ASP A 132 -14.43 7.45 -2.30
CA ASP A 132 -15.79 7.22 -1.80
C ASP A 132 -16.61 8.52 -1.69
N ALA A 133 -15.95 9.62 -1.36
CA ALA A 133 -16.60 10.93 -1.21
C ALA A 133 -17.07 11.56 -2.52
N PHE A 134 -16.59 11.07 -3.67
CA PHE A 134 -16.97 11.63 -4.96
C PHE A 134 -18.23 10.98 -5.52
N GLU A 135 -19.17 11.80 -5.92
CA GLU A 135 -20.33 11.39 -6.75
C GLU A 135 -20.68 12.46 -7.78
N LEU A 136 -21.14 12.02 -8.92
CA LEU A 136 -21.74 12.87 -9.95
C LEU A 136 -23.10 12.29 -10.35
N ILE A 137 -24.17 13.05 -10.09
CA ILE A 137 -25.51 12.67 -10.50
C ILE A 137 -25.80 13.30 -11.87
N VAL A 138 -26.08 12.46 -12.85
CA VAL A 138 -26.48 12.86 -14.21
C VAL A 138 -27.98 12.62 -14.36
N ALA A 139 -28.74 13.67 -14.59
CA ALA A 139 -30.22 13.58 -14.71
C ALA A 139 -30.65 13.20 -16.11
N ASP A 140 -30.02 13.77 -17.15
CA ASP A 140 -30.36 13.53 -18.55
C ASP A 140 -29.55 12.34 -19.11
N PRO A 141 -30.19 11.23 -19.48
CA PRO A 141 -29.53 10.09 -20.09
C PRO A 141 -28.79 10.42 -21.40
N ALA A 142 -29.15 11.48 -22.10
CA ALA A 142 -28.48 11.92 -23.32
C ALA A 142 -27.03 12.37 -23.04
N GLU A 143 -26.73 12.78 -21.81
CA GLU A 143 -25.36 13.13 -21.39
C GLU A 143 -24.45 11.91 -21.25
N LEU A 144 -25.03 10.71 -21.17
CA LEU A 144 -24.36 9.42 -21.03
C LEU A 144 -24.29 8.63 -22.36
N ASP A 145 -24.54 9.31 -23.48
CA ASP A 145 -24.48 8.69 -24.80
C ASP A 145 -23.10 8.01 -25.03
N GLY A 146 -23.14 6.80 -25.60
CA GLY A 146 -21.98 5.94 -25.83
C GLY A 146 -21.71 4.92 -24.72
N LEU A 147 -22.26 5.10 -23.51
CA LEU A 147 -22.06 4.13 -22.43
C LEU A 147 -22.78 2.81 -22.72
N PRO A 148 -22.14 1.64 -22.39
CA PRO A 148 -22.78 0.34 -22.46
C PRO A 148 -24.02 0.24 -21.58
N ALA A 149 -24.99 -0.57 -21.98
CA ALA A 149 -26.28 -0.71 -21.29
C ALA A 149 -26.14 -1.22 -19.85
N ASP A 150 -25.18 -2.08 -19.58
CA ASP A 150 -24.86 -2.60 -18.24
C ASP A 150 -24.27 -1.52 -17.33
N ALA A 151 -23.38 -0.66 -17.86
CA ALA A 151 -22.84 0.49 -17.13
C ALA A 151 -23.94 1.52 -16.78
N LEU A 152 -24.86 1.79 -17.72
CA LEU A 152 -26.04 2.64 -17.48
C LEU A 152 -26.97 2.05 -16.41
N ALA A 153 -27.23 0.74 -16.48
CA ALA A 153 -28.05 0.05 -15.50
C ALA A 153 -27.42 0.12 -14.09
N ALA A 154 -26.11 -0.13 -13.98
CA ALA A 154 -25.39 -0.04 -12.72
C ALA A 154 -25.39 1.39 -12.14
N ALA A 155 -25.17 2.42 -12.97
CA ALA A 155 -25.22 3.81 -12.53
C ALA A 155 -26.62 4.22 -12.04
N ARG A 156 -27.68 3.75 -12.71
CA ARG A 156 -29.07 3.98 -12.29
C ARG A 156 -29.40 3.27 -10.97
N GLN A 157 -28.99 2.02 -10.84
CA GLN A 157 -29.18 1.25 -9.60
C GLN A 157 -28.45 1.91 -8.42
N SER A 158 -27.23 2.40 -8.66
CA SER A 158 -26.45 3.12 -7.64
C SER A 158 -27.16 4.41 -7.18
N ALA A 159 -27.73 5.20 -8.10
CA ALA A 159 -28.51 6.37 -7.74
C ALA A 159 -29.76 6.00 -6.93
N GLN A 160 -30.49 4.96 -7.35
CA GLN A 160 -31.69 4.48 -6.65
C GLN A 160 -31.40 3.96 -5.23
N ALA A 161 -30.28 3.29 -5.03
CA ALA A 161 -29.85 2.81 -3.72
C ALA A 161 -29.67 3.96 -2.72
N ASP A 162 -29.26 5.14 -3.21
CA ASP A 162 -29.12 6.37 -2.41
C ASP A 162 -30.41 7.22 -2.39
N GLY A 163 -31.51 6.73 -2.92
CA GLY A 163 -32.77 7.48 -3.03
C GLY A 163 -32.72 8.68 -3.99
N LYS A 164 -31.79 8.69 -4.95
CA LYS A 164 -31.58 9.75 -5.94
C LYS A 164 -32.18 9.36 -7.29
N GLU A 165 -32.66 10.35 -8.02
CA GLU A 165 -33.08 10.17 -9.41
C GLU A 165 -31.91 10.35 -10.37
N GLY A 166 -31.97 9.71 -11.56
CA GLY A 166 -30.94 9.78 -12.57
C GLY A 166 -29.92 8.66 -12.49
N TYR A 167 -28.65 8.98 -12.76
CA TYR A 167 -27.54 8.06 -12.86
C TYR A 167 -26.39 8.56 -11.98
N LYS A 168 -25.93 7.73 -11.04
CA LYS A 168 -24.80 8.05 -10.16
C LYS A 168 -23.51 7.49 -10.75
N LEU A 169 -22.56 8.38 -11.04
CA LEU A 169 -21.19 8.04 -11.41
C LEU A 169 -20.28 8.29 -10.22
N THR A 170 -19.32 7.39 -10.02
CA THR A 170 -18.34 7.45 -8.94
C THR A 170 -16.91 7.30 -9.49
N LEU A 171 -15.88 7.47 -8.62
CA LEU A 171 -14.48 7.23 -8.99
C LEU A 171 -14.05 5.77 -8.84
N HIS A 172 -14.91 4.88 -8.36
CA HIS A 172 -14.62 3.44 -8.37
C HIS A 172 -14.45 2.93 -9.80
N PHE A 173 -13.47 2.07 -10.00
CA PHE A 173 -13.06 1.61 -11.32
C PHE A 173 -14.21 1.10 -12.20
N PRO A 174 -15.17 0.29 -11.69
CA PRO A 174 -16.31 -0.17 -12.50
C PRO A 174 -17.26 0.94 -12.99
N SER A 175 -17.31 2.08 -12.30
CA SER A 175 -18.08 3.26 -12.70
C SER A 175 -17.26 4.21 -13.58
N TYR A 176 -16.03 4.50 -13.18
CA TYR A 176 -15.13 5.44 -13.84
C TYR A 176 -14.67 4.96 -15.22
N PHE A 177 -14.19 3.72 -15.31
CA PHE A 177 -13.53 3.22 -16.52
C PHE A 177 -14.43 3.15 -17.74
N PRO A 178 -15.71 2.68 -17.66
CA PRO A 178 -16.61 2.71 -18.80
C PRO A 178 -16.88 4.13 -19.32
N VAL A 179 -16.96 5.13 -18.44
CA VAL A 179 -17.13 6.54 -18.88
C VAL A 179 -15.91 7.00 -19.67
N MET A 180 -14.71 6.73 -19.18
CA MET A 180 -13.49 7.10 -19.88
C MET A 180 -13.35 6.43 -21.24
N GLN A 181 -13.84 5.20 -21.36
CA GLN A 181 -13.67 4.36 -22.53
C GLN A 181 -14.75 4.61 -23.62
N TYR A 182 -15.99 4.86 -23.21
CA TYR A 182 -17.14 4.80 -24.11
C TYR A 182 -17.97 6.07 -24.20
N ALA A 183 -18.00 6.93 -23.16
CA ALA A 183 -18.83 8.14 -23.21
C ALA A 183 -18.43 9.05 -24.38
N ASN A 184 -19.39 9.43 -25.21
CA ASN A 184 -19.15 10.34 -26.33
C ASN A 184 -18.88 11.76 -25.85
N ARG A 185 -19.51 12.19 -24.75
CA ARG A 185 -19.38 13.55 -24.20
C ARG A 185 -18.01 13.76 -23.55
N ARG A 186 -17.20 14.61 -24.18
CA ARG A 186 -15.81 14.89 -23.72
C ARG A 186 -15.77 15.57 -22.34
N GLU A 187 -16.68 16.51 -22.10
CA GLU A 187 -16.77 17.26 -20.85
C GLU A 187 -17.05 16.33 -19.66
N LEU A 188 -17.86 15.29 -19.85
CA LEU A 188 -18.11 14.28 -18.83
C LEU A 188 -16.84 13.51 -18.51
N ARG A 189 -16.11 13.05 -19.54
CA ARG A 189 -14.82 12.37 -19.36
C ARG A 189 -13.81 13.27 -18.65
N GLU A 190 -13.70 14.54 -19.06
CA GLU A 190 -12.79 15.51 -18.44
C GLU A 190 -13.13 15.72 -16.95
N SER A 191 -14.40 15.88 -16.61
CA SER A 191 -14.85 16.07 -15.23
C SER A 191 -14.44 14.90 -14.33
N LEU A 192 -14.75 13.66 -14.76
CA LEU A 192 -14.37 12.47 -14.00
C LEU A 192 -12.85 12.26 -13.96
N TYR A 193 -12.17 12.51 -15.08
CA TYR A 193 -10.71 12.41 -15.14
C TYR A 193 -10.04 13.36 -14.14
N ARG A 194 -10.43 14.63 -14.13
CA ARG A 194 -9.91 15.61 -13.17
C ARG A 194 -10.16 15.18 -11.75
N ALA A 195 -11.40 14.78 -11.41
CA ALA A 195 -11.73 14.30 -10.07
C ALA A 195 -10.88 13.08 -9.67
N TYR A 196 -10.65 12.14 -10.62
CA TYR A 196 -9.88 10.93 -10.36
C TYR A 196 -8.38 11.20 -10.12
N VAL A 197 -7.75 12.04 -10.95
CA VAL A 197 -6.29 12.28 -10.87
C VAL A 197 -5.90 13.26 -9.79
N THR A 198 -6.83 14.09 -9.29
CA THR A 198 -6.57 15.06 -8.23
C THR A 198 -7.09 14.63 -6.86
N ARG A 199 -7.72 13.44 -6.73
CA ARG A 199 -8.26 13.00 -5.45
C ARG A 199 -7.16 12.91 -4.39
N ALA A 200 -7.50 13.20 -3.15
CA ALA A 200 -6.59 13.25 -2.02
C ALA A 200 -5.36 14.16 -2.25
N SER A 201 -5.56 15.31 -2.91
CA SER A 201 -4.53 16.32 -3.10
C SER A 201 -5.08 17.72 -2.86
N GLU A 202 -4.22 18.71 -2.78
CA GLU A 202 -4.59 20.14 -2.69
C GLU A 202 -5.54 20.62 -3.81
N ASN A 203 -5.53 19.92 -4.94
CA ASN A 203 -6.38 20.22 -6.12
C ASN A 203 -7.65 19.34 -6.18
N ALA A 204 -7.96 18.59 -5.12
CA ALA A 204 -9.11 17.68 -5.09
C ALA A 204 -10.43 18.43 -5.29
N LEU A 205 -11.35 17.80 -6.05
CA LEU A 205 -12.70 18.34 -6.32
C LEU A 205 -13.75 17.82 -5.32
N ALA A 206 -13.43 16.77 -4.59
CA ALA A 206 -14.31 16.14 -3.60
C ALA A 206 -13.51 15.79 -2.32
N PRO A 207 -14.16 15.74 -1.17
CA PRO A 207 -15.56 16.12 -0.91
C PRO A 207 -15.85 17.62 -1.12
N ALA A 208 -17.13 17.97 -1.22
CA ALA A 208 -17.56 19.37 -1.43
C ALA A 208 -17.20 20.29 -0.26
N ASP A 209 -17.25 19.75 0.97
CA ASP A 209 -16.81 20.47 2.17
C ASP A 209 -15.30 20.71 2.14
N PRO A 210 -14.82 21.98 2.17
CA PRO A 210 -13.40 22.29 2.14
C PRO A 210 -12.61 21.70 3.32
N VAL A 211 -13.18 21.64 4.51
CA VAL A 211 -12.51 21.12 5.72
C VAL A 211 -12.32 19.59 5.58
N ALA A 212 -13.34 18.88 5.14
CA ALA A 212 -13.24 17.45 4.88
C ALA A 212 -12.25 17.16 3.75
N ARG A 213 -12.20 17.99 2.72
CA ARG A 213 -11.27 17.85 1.59
C ARG A 213 -9.80 18.07 2.02
N GLU A 214 -9.54 19.09 2.83
CA GLU A 214 -8.21 19.35 3.40
C GLU A 214 -7.74 18.21 4.31
N ALA A 215 -8.64 17.59 5.07
CA ALA A 215 -8.34 16.44 5.93
C ALA A 215 -7.89 15.19 5.15
N LEU A 216 -8.22 15.11 3.86
CA LEU A 216 -7.83 14.03 2.96
C LEU A 216 -6.63 14.37 2.07
N ASP A 217 -6.05 15.58 2.19
CA ASP A 217 -4.91 15.99 1.37
C ASP A 217 -3.63 15.27 1.78
N ASN A 218 -3.02 14.60 0.82
CA ASN A 218 -1.79 13.83 1.00
C ASN A 218 -0.51 14.63 0.71
N THR A 219 -0.59 15.90 0.34
CA THR A 219 0.58 16.69 -0.06
C THR A 219 1.65 16.72 1.01
N ALA A 220 1.28 17.03 2.26
CA ALA A 220 2.22 17.03 3.37
C ALA A 220 2.76 15.62 3.72
N ILE A 221 1.94 14.58 3.52
CA ILE A 221 2.37 13.18 3.71
C ILE A 221 3.44 12.81 2.67
N ILE A 222 3.28 13.23 1.42
CA ILE A 222 4.27 12.99 0.35
C ILE A 222 5.59 13.65 0.70
N ASP A 223 5.57 14.93 1.11
CA ASP A 223 6.77 15.69 1.45
C ASP A 223 7.53 15.01 2.61
N GLU A 224 6.82 14.60 3.67
CA GLU A 224 7.42 13.90 4.80
C GLU A 224 7.98 12.53 4.41
N LEU A 225 7.23 11.74 3.62
CA LEU A 225 7.71 10.45 3.14
C LEU A 225 8.98 10.58 2.29
N MET A 226 9.05 11.58 1.42
CA MET A 226 10.24 11.82 0.59
C MET A 226 11.45 12.20 1.44
N ALA A 227 11.28 13.04 2.46
CA ALA A 227 12.33 13.42 3.39
C ALA A 227 12.83 12.22 4.21
N LEU A 228 11.92 11.39 4.72
CA LEU A 228 12.25 10.18 5.47
C LEU A 228 12.99 9.15 4.62
N ARG A 229 12.59 8.94 3.36
CA ARG A 229 13.28 8.02 2.44
C ARG A 229 14.69 8.50 2.08
N GLN A 230 14.87 9.81 1.93
CA GLN A 230 16.20 10.39 1.71
C GLN A 230 17.11 10.21 2.94
N GLU A 231 16.57 10.42 4.14
CA GLU A 231 17.31 10.20 5.38
C GLU A 231 17.65 8.71 5.55
N GLU A 232 16.70 7.81 5.31
CA GLU A 232 16.91 6.36 5.34
C GLU A 232 18.04 5.92 4.40
N ALA A 233 18.01 6.37 3.14
CA ALA A 233 19.07 6.09 2.17
C ALA A 233 20.43 6.59 2.66
N SER A 234 20.48 7.80 3.23
CA SER A 234 21.72 8.38 3.75
C SER A 234 22.27 7.61 4.97
N LEU A 235 21.38 7.10 5.86
CA LEU A 235 21.80 6.23 6.97
C LEU A 235 22.43 4.93 6.48
N LEU A 236 21.95 4.40 5.35
CA LEU A 236 22.44 3.17 4.72
C LEU A 236 23.66 3.41 3.81
N GLY A 237 24.10 4.65 3.62
CA GLY A 237 25.27 5.00 2.81
C GLY A 237 25.01 5.14 1.30
N TYR A 238 23.75 5.43 0.90
CA TYR A 238 23.35 5.68 -0.47
C TYR A 238 23.17 7.17 -0.77
#